data_75aaf3fe226d94268cab86386384491c
#
_entry.id   75aaf3fe226d94268cab86386384491c
#
_cell.length_a   1.000
_cell.length_b   1.000
_cell.length_c   1.000
_cell.angle_alpha   90.00
_cell.angle_beta   90.00
_cell.angle_gamma   90.00
#
_symmetry.space_group_name_H-M   'P 1'
#
loop_
_entity.id
_entity.type
_entity.pdbx_description
1 polymer ?
#
loop_
_entity_poly.entity_id
_entity_poly.type
_entity_poly.pdbx_seq_one_letter_code
_entity_poly.pdbx_strand_id
1 'polypeptide(L)'
;VTNEQILLMCPPDGYEIPAPNPNTGHANDFAIQGYAEFKKSPKKFRKEAERQWVNLRNIFNDLGVITVEMPPQENQPDLVFTADPSLSFQDRTGKLVTIFSRFSNEERQIEVDAHSAFFEKELPERPLVSSHYRIEGTGDNVYDPARDLFWSGYTHTAGRHNAAAGRSDQRAHSALQQLTGVDVVSLAVKRPFFHIDTSLGALSRGHLVVYKGGMQPLAYQKMISNAFDRFGLKRDEFLIEVSEEDAAKYACNLRCVGNTVIMPEVSNELQERIRAKGYQVITTNLSQFIYSGGSVHCLTNNLNEQRVYGGIFIEEKPKRVGLELAI
;
A
#
# COMPACT_ATOMS: atom_id res chain seq x y z
N VAL A 1 15.29 -14.61 14.12
CA VAL A 1 13.95 -14.57 14.70
C VAL A 1 13.05 -14.03 13.59
N THR A 2 12.31 -14.89 12.90
CA THR A 2 11.26 -14.46 11.97
C THR A 2 10.16 -13.85 12.84
N ASN A 3 10.09 -12.53 12.90
CA ASN A 3 8.94 -11.88 13.53
C ASN A 3 7.70 -12.21 12.69
N GLU A 4 6.76 -12.89 13.30
CA GLU A 4 5.47 -13.18 12.66
C GLU A 4 4.81 -11.86 12.26
N GLN A 5 4.43 -11.75 11.01
CA GLN A 5 3.73 -10.57 10.51
C GLN A 5 2.31 -10.53 11.10
N ILE A 6 1.90 -9.38 11.60
CA ILE A 6 0.56 -9.16 12.17
C ILE A 6 -0.19 -8.17 11.29
N LEU A 7 -1.28 -8.62 10.67
CA LEU A 7 -2.10 -7.79 9.79
C LEU A 7 -3.45 -7.48 10.44
N LEU A 8 -3.79 -6.20 10.52
CA LEU A 8 -5.12 -5.73 10.85
C LEU A 8 -6.01 -5.82 9.62
N MET A 9 -7.19 -6.39 9.79
CA MET A 9 -8.23 -6.48 8.77
C MET A 9 -9.57 -6.06 9.38
N CYS A 10 -10.49 -5.54 8.56
CA CYS A 10 -11.85 -5.23 8.98
C CYS A 10 -12.82 -6.06 8.14
N PRO A 11 -13.73 -6.85 8.75
CA PRO A 11 -14.76 -7.59 8.02
C PRO A 11 -15.63 -6.65 7.19
N PRO A 12 -16.11 -7.07 6.00
CA PRO A 12 -16.89 -6.21 5.11
C PRO A 12 -18.37 -6.15 5.49
N ASP A 13 -18.70 -6.29 6.79
CA ASP A 13 -20.05 -6.09 7.29
C ASP A 13 -20.48 -4.64 7.07
N GLY A 14 -21.54 -4.44 6.32
CA GLY A 14 -21.97 -3.10 5.92
C GLY A 14 -21.19 -2.48 4.76
N TYR A 15 -20.23 -3.20 4.18
CA TYR A 15 -19.52 -2.72 2.99
C TYR A 15 -20.48 -2.43 1.82
N GLU A 16 -20.31 -1.27 1.26
CA GLU A 16 -21.07 -0.82 0.09
C GLU A 16 -20.23 0.21 -0.70
N ILE A 17 -20.65 0.43 -1.93
CA ILE A 17 -20.10 1.52 -2.73
C ILE A 17 -21.08 2.67 -2.67
N PRO A 18 -20.73 3.80 -2.02
CA PRO A 18 -21.61 4.95 -1.92
C PRO A 18 -21.96 5.54 -3.29
N ALA A 19 -23.13 6.15 -3.39
CA ALA A 19 -23.46 6.91 -4.59
C ALA A 19 -22.44 8.03 -4.83
N PRO A 20 -21.91 8.18 -6.05
CA PRO A 20 -21.00 9.25 -6.35
C PRO A 20 -21.62 10.62 -6.04
N ASN A 21 -20.95 11.42 -5.22
CA ASN A 21 -21.40 12.76 -4.89
C ASN A 21 -20.56 13.78 -5.66
N PRO A 22 -21.10 14.43 -6.69
CA PRO A 22 -20.36 15.37 -7.52
C PRO A 22 -19.92 16.64 -6.76
N ASN A 23 -20.57 16.94 -5.62
CA ASN A 23 -20.27 18.15 -4.84
C ASN A 23 -19.09 17.96 -3.88
N THR A 24 -18.81 16.73 -3.48
CA THR A 24 -17.78 16.41 -2.49
C THR A 24 -16.50 15.85 -3.12
N GLY A 25 -16.56 15.42 -4.38
CA GLY A 25 -15.40 14.83 -5.09
C GLY A 25 -14.94 13.49 -4.48
N HIS A 26 -15.78 12.83 -3.70
CA HIS A 26 -15.41 11.69 -2.84
C HIS A 26 -15.22 10.36 -3.55
N ALA A 27 -15.78 10.20 -4.74
CA ALA A 27 -15.61 8.96 -5.46
C ALA A 27 -14.34 8.98 -6.32
N ASN A 28 -13.47 8.02 -6.15
CA ASN A 28 -12.44 7.73 -7.14
C ASN A 28 -13.10 7.19 -8.43
N ASP A 29 -12.36 7.21 -9.55
CA ASP A 29 -12.90 6.83 -10.85
C ASP A 29 -13.41 5.37 -10.90
N PHE A 30 -12.83 4.48 -10.07
CA PHE A 30 -13.25 3.08 -9.94
C PHE A 30 -14.58 2.98 -9.18
N ALA A 31 -14.74 3.68 -8.07
CA ALA A 31 -15.97 3.68 -7.28
C ALA A 31 -17.16 4.26 -8.07
N ILE A 32 -16.92 5.23 -8.94
CA ILE A 32 -17.96 5.75 -9.85
C ILE A 32 -18.52 4.64 -10.74
N GLN A 33 -17.64 3.82 -11.32
CA GLN A 33 -18.03 2.69 -12.15
C GLN A 33 -18.60 1.55 -11.30
N GLY A 34 -17.98 1.27 -10.15
CA GLY A 34 -18.36 0.21 -9.23
C GLY A 34 -19.74 0.39 -8.61
N TYR A 35 -20.18 1.64 -8.38
CA TYR A 35 -21.53 1.93 -7.89
C TYR A 35 -22.63 1.35 -8.79
N ALA A 36 -22.44 1.39 -10.09
CA ALA A 36 -23.39 0.80 -11.03
C ALA A 36 -23.50 -0.73 -10.86
N GLU A 37 -22.38 -1.41 -10.58
CA GLU A 37 -22.38 -2.85 -10.30
C GLU A 37 -22.99 -3.16 -8.93
N PHE A 38 -22.64 -2.42 -7.90
CA PHE A 38 -23.23 -2.55 -6.57
C PHE A 38 -24.75 -2.40 -6.61
N LYS A 39 -25.26 -1.37 -7.29
CA LYS A 39 -26.70 -1.06 -7.39
C LYS A 39 -27.51 -2.16 -8.07
N LYS A 40 -26.92 -2.97 -8.94
CA LYS A 40 -27.64 -4.09 -9.60
C LYS A 40 -28.20 -5.10 -8.61
N SER A 41 -27.42 -5.43 -7.56
CA SER A 41 -27.82 -6.37 -6.51
C SER A 41 -26.99 -6.21 -5.25
N PRO A 42 -27.28 -5.23 -4.38
CA PRO A 42 -26.46 -4.93 -3.19
C PRO A 42 -26.29 -6.14 -2.27
N LYS A 43 -27.35 -6.94 -2.08
CA LYS A 43 -27.30 -8.16 -1.24
C LYS A 43 -26.32 -9.21 -1.79
N LYS A 44 -26.34 -9.45 -3.09
CA LYS A 44 -25.42 -10.41 -3.74
C LYS A 44 -23.99 -9.86 -3.70
N PHE A 45 -23.83 -8.57 -3.91
CA PHE A 45 -22.53 -7.90 -3.88
C PHE A 45 -21.86 -8.06 -2.51
N ARG A 46 -22.57 -7.74 -1.42
CA ARG A 46 -22.05 -7.89 -0.04
C ARG A 46 -21.68 -9.32 0.30
N LYS A 47 -22.55 -10.29 -0.05
CA LYS A 47 -22.26 -11.72 0.16
C LYS A 47 -20.99 -12.16 -0.57
N GLU A 48 -20.78 -11.67 -1.78
CA GLU A 48 -19.57 -11.99 -2.54
C GLU A 48 -18.34 -11.29 -1.95
N ALA A 49 -18.45 -10.04 -1.51
CA ALA A 49 -17.37 -9.34 -0.80
C ALA A 49 -16.95 -10.08 0.47
N GLU A 50 -17.92 -10.55 1.28
CA GLU A 50 -17.65 -11.37 2.46
C GLU A 50 -16.88 -12.64 2.10
N ARG A 51 -17.31 -13.38 1.08
CA ARG A 51 -16.62 -14.58 0.60
C ARG A 51 -15.19 -14.31 0.17
N GLN A 52 -14.97 -13.23 -0.58
CA GLN A 52 -13.65 -12.81 -1.06
C GLN A 52 -12.73 -12.42 0.10
N TRP A 53 -13.26 -11.67 1.05
CA TRP A 53 -12.52 -11.23 2.24
C TRP A 53 -12.10 -12.43 3.13
N VAL A 54 -13.03 -13.35 3.40
CA VAL A 54 -12.74 -14.58 4.17
C VAL A 54 -11.66 -15.42 3.48
N ASN A 55 -11.73 -15.54 2.15
CA ASN A 55 -10.70 -16.25 1.39
C ASN A 55 -9.32 -15.58 1.52
N LEU A 56 -9.26 -14.26 1.41
CA LEU A 56 -8.00 -13.50 1.59
C LEU A 56 -7.42 -13.70 2.99
N ARG A 57 -8.24 -13.57 4.03
CA ARG A 57 -7.83 -13.82 5.43
C ARG A 57 -7.27 -15.24 5.60
N ASN A 58 -7.94 -16.24 5.06
CA ASN A 58 -7.49 -17.64 5.14
C ASN A 58 -6.15 -17.84 4.43
N ILE A 59 -5.91 -17.22 3.27
CA ILE A 59 -4.61 -17.25 2.59
C ILE A 59 -3.51 -16.72 3.51
N PHE A 60 -3.73 -15.61 4.22
CA PHE A 60 -2.73 -15.09 5.17
C PHE A 60 -2.50 -16.05 6.34
N ASN A 61 -3.56 -16.60 6.93
CA ASN A 61 -3.45 -17.54 8.03
C ASN A 61 -2.71 -18.83 7.62
N ASP A 62 -2.96 -19.35 6.42
CA ASP A 62 -2.28 -20.53 5.86
C ASP A 62 -0.78 -20.26 5.62
N LEU A 63 -0.38 -19.01 5.43
CA LEU A 63 1.01 -18.57 5.33
C LEU A 63 1.66 -18.26 6.68
N GLY A 64 0.95 -18.47 7.80
CA GLY A 64 1.45 -18.22 9.15
C GLY A 64 1.42 -16.74 9.57
N VAL A 65 0.69 -15.90 8.85
CA VAL A 65 0.46 -14.50 9.24
C VAL A 65 -0.64 -14.47 10.30
N ILE A 66 -0.42 -13.69 11.36
CA ILE A 66 -1.46 -13.43 12.36
C ILE A 66 -2.40 -12.36 11.82
N THR A 67 -3.66 -12.70 11.62
CA THR A 67 -4.68 -11.72 11.28
C THR A 67 -5.47 -11.29 12.52
N VAL A 68 -5.54 -9.98 12.75
CA VAL A 68 -6.33 -9.37 13.83
C VAL A 68 -7.50 -8.63 13.19
N GLU A 69 -8.69 -8.88 13.71
CA GLU A 69 -9.90 -8.27 13.17
C GLU A 69 -10.35 -7.09 14.04
N MET A 70 -10.50 -5.91 13.41
CA MET A 70 -11.20 -4.81 14.04
C MET A 70 -12.69 -4.87 13.71
N PRO A 71 -13.58 -4.47 14.65
CA PRO A 71 -15.01 -4.49 14.38
C PRO A 71 -15.39 -3.45 13.31
N PRO A 72 -16.23 -3.81 12.33
CA PRO A 72 -16.79 -2.86 11.37
C PRO A 72 -17.65 -1.81 12.11
N GLN A 73 -17.79 -0.64 11.50
CA GLN A 73 -18.57 0.48 12.08
C GLN A 73 -19.71 0.87 11.13
N GLU A 74 -20.83 1.27 11.72
CA GLU A 74 -21.95 1.78 10.94
C GLU A 74 -21.55 3.06 10.18
N ASN A 75 -22.02 3.19 8.96
CA ASN A 75 -21.77 4.33 8.08
C ASN A 75 -20.30 4.57 7.72
N GLN A 76 -19.45 3.55 7.85
CA GLN A 76 -18.05 3.58 7.47
C GLN A 76 -17.73 2.46 6.46
N PRO A 77 -18.28 2.51 5.24
CA PRO A 77 -18.12 1.41 4.27
C PRO A 77 -16.67 1.20 3.83
N ASP A 78 -15.84 2.25 3.84
CA ASP A 78 -14.44 2.17 3.43
C ASP A 78 -13.49 1.74 4.57
N LEU A 79 -13.99 1.52 5.81
CA LEU A 79 -13.21 1.02 6.93
C LEU A 79 -12.59 -0.37 6.65
N VAL A 80 -13.15 -1.11 5.71
CA VAL A 80 -12.60 -2.37 5.20
C VAL A 80 -11.18 -2.20 4.61
N PHE A 81 -10.83 -1.00 4.14
CA PHE A 81 -9.50 -0.65 3.64
C PHE A 81 -8.60 -0.17 4.77
N THR A 82 -8.24 -1.08 5.66
CA THR A 82 -7.49 -0.82 6.89
C THR A 82 -6.09 -0.24 6.68
N ALA A 83 -5.56 -0.30 5.47
CA ALA A 83 -4.28 0.32 5.10
C ALA A 83 -4.28 1.85 5.21
N ASP A 84 -5.44 2.47 4.98
CA ASP A 84 -5.51 3.92 4.77
C ASP A 84 -5.58 4.75 6.07
N PRO A 85 -6.29 4.32 7.15
CA PRO A 85 -6.44 5.14 8.36
C PRO A 85 -5.20 5.26 9.23
N SER A 86 -4.21 4.37 9.08
CA SER A 86 -3.00 4.42 9.90
C SER A 86 -1.79 3.73 9.25
N LEU A 87 -0.61 4.07 9.76
CA LEU A 87 0.67 3.42 9.44
C LEU A 87 1.38 3.09 10.75
N SER A 88 1.68 1.80 10.99
CA SER A 88 2.49 1.35 12.13
C SER A 88 3.90 1.02 11.67
N PHE A 89 4.90 1.64 12.31
CA PHE A 89 6.31 1.45 11.97
C PHE A 89 7.23 1.75 13.16
N GLN A 90 8.48 1.34 13.10
CA GLN A 90 9.48 1.71 14.10
C GLN A 90 9.91 3.18 13.95
N ASP A 91 9.94 3.90 15.08
CA ASP A 91 10.56 5.21 15.15
C ASP A 91 12.11 5.10 15.15
N ARG A 92 12.80 6.24 15.27
CA ARG A 92 14.28 6.30 15.32
C ARG A 92 14.90 5.55 16.50
N THR A 93 14.11 5.28 17.53
CA THR A 93 14.56 4.54 18.72
C THR A 93 14.33 3.04 18.62
N GLY A 94 13.70 2.59 17.53
CA GLY A 94 13.27 1.21 17.30
C GLY A 94 11.95 0.84 17.97
N LYS A 95 11.25 1.83 18.58
CA LYS A 95 9.94 1.60 19.20
C LYS A 95 8.85 1.64 18.13
N LEU A 96 7.95 0.65 18.14
CA LEU A 96 6.78 0.67 17.26
C LEU A 96 5.83 1.80 17.66
N VAL A 97 5.49 2.64 16.69
CA VAL A 97 4.52 3.74 16.81
C VAL A 97 3.45 3.60 15.74
N THR A 98 2.28 4.16 15.97
CA THR A 98 1.22 4.24 14.96
C THR A 98 0.95 5.70 14.62
N ILE A 99 1.06 6.02 13.33
CA ILE A 99 0.78 7.34 12.79
C ILE A 99 -0.63 7.29 12.20
N PHE A 100 -1.53 8.12 12.72
CA PHE A 100 -2.88 8.23 12.20
C PHE A 100 -2.94 9.15 10.98
N SER A 101 -3.78 8.76 10.06
CA SER A 101 -4.02 9.51 8.84
C SER A 101 -4.77 10.81 9.11
N ARG A 102 -4.51 11.75 8.23
CA ARG A 102 -5.35 12.92 8.01
C ARG A 102 -5.82 12.87 6.57
N PHE A 103 -7.04 12.39 6.39
CA PHE A 103 -7.59 12.17 5.07
C PHE A 103 -7.79 13.45 4.27
N SER A 104 -7.67 13.33 2.96
CA SER A 104 -8.10 14.38 2.02
C SER A 104 -9.63 14.41 1.88
N ASN A 105 -10.26 13.27 2.08
CA ASN A 105 -11.71 13.10 2.13
C ASN A 105 -12.20 13.18 3.58
N GLU A 106 -12.94 14.24 3.90
CA GLU A 106 -13.44 14.47 5.26
C GLU A 106 -14.41 13.38 5.73
N GLU A 107 -15.16 12.73 4.82
CA GLU A 107 -16.09 11.65 5.16
C GLU A 107 -15.36 10.41 5.69
N ARG A 108 -14.11 10.18 5.27
CA ARG A 108 -13.28 9.08 5.75
C ARG A 108 -12.54 9.40 7.06
N GLN A 109 -12.55 10.65 7.53
CA GLN A 109 -11.81 11.02 8.74
C GLN A 109 -12.33 10.27 9.99
N ILE A 110 -13.61 9.90 10.02
CA ILE A 110 -14.22 9.10 11.09
C ILE A 110 -13.61 7.68 11.21
N GLU A 111 -13.00 7.16 10.14
CA GLU A 111 -12.30 5.87 10.16
C GLU A 111 -11.06 5.92 11.08
N VAL A 112 -10.45 7.10 11.21
CA VAL A 112 -9.30 7.31 12.12
C VAL A 112 -9.74 7.18 13.57
N ASP A 113 -10.94 7.65 13.92
CA ASP A 113 -11.47 7.51 15.27
C ASP A 113 -11.72 6.02 15.61
N ALA A 114 -12.22 5.24 14.65
CA ALA A 114 -12.39 3.80 14.80
C ALA A 114 -11.05 3.08 15.01
N HIS A 115 -10.03 3.44 14.22
CA HIS A 115 -8.67 2.93 14.40
C HIS A 115 -8.07 3.34 15.75
N SER A 116 -8.22 4.62 16.17
CA SER A 116 -7.73 5.10 17.45
C SER A 116 -8.33 4.30 18.61
N ALA A 117 -9.64 4.13 18.63
CA ALA A 117 -10.32 3.35 19.67
C ALA A 117 -9.85 1.89 19.69
N PHE A 118 -9.62 1.28 18.52
CA PHE A 118 -9.06 -0.06 18.43
C PHE A 118 -7.64 -0.13 19.01
N PHE A 119 -6.74 0.78 18.62
CA PHE A 119 -5.35 0.78 19.09
C PHE A 119 -5.26 1.08 20.59
N GLU A 120 -6.04 2.01 21.11
CA GLU A 120 -6.11 2.33 22.55
C GLU A 120 -6.55 1.13 23.39
N LYS A 121 -7.47 0.33 22.88
CA LYS A 121 -7.98 -0.85 23.58
C LYS A 121 -7.03 -2.05 23.47
N GLU A 122 -6.59 -2.39 22.26
CA GLU A 122 -5.86 -3.65 21.98
C GLU A 122 -4.34 -3.49 22.12
N LEU A 123 -3.81 -2.26 21.98
CA LEU A 123 -2.38 -1.94 22.03
C LEU A 123 -2.13 -0.69 22.91
N PRO A 124 -2.54 -0.68 24.19
CA PRO A 124 -2.53 0.53 25.02
C PRO A 124 -1.12 1.13 25.23
N GLU A 125 -0.07 0.34 25.10
CA GLU A 125 1.33 0.81 25.25
C GLU A 125 1.91 1.36 23.93
N ARG A 126 1.13 1.32 22.83
CA ARG A 126 1.56 1.81 21.53
C ARG A 126 1.49 3.34 21.48
N PRO A 127 2.59 4.06 21.21
CA PRO A 127 2.52 5.50 20.96
C PRO A 127 1.69 5.79 19.71
N LEU A 128 0.74 6.70 19.85
CA LEU A 128 -0.16 7.15 18.81
C LEU A 128 0.22 8.57 18.40
N VAL A 129 0.40 8.80 17.11
CA VAL A 129 0.86 10.09 16.55
C VAL A 129 -0.14 10.58 15.53
N SER A 130 -0.67 11.78 15.70
CA SER A 130 -1.52 12.45 14.72
C SER A 130 -0.70 13.30 13.77
N SER A 131 -0.99 13.25 12.48
CA SER A 131 -0.32 14.07 11.47
C SER A 131 -0.94 15.47 11.36
N HIS A 132 -0.10 16.50 11.27
CA HIS A 132 -0.54 17.86 10.93
C HIS A 132 -0.82 18.02 9.42
N TYR A 133 -0.21 17.20 8.59
CA TYR A 133 -0.38 17.21 7.14
C TYR A 133 -1.25 16.04 6.69
N ARG A 134 -1.89 16.18 5.54
CA ARG A 134 -2.61 15.06 4.94
C ARG A 134 -1.63 13.92 4.66
N ILE A 135 -1.98 12.75 5.13
CA ILE A 135 -1.29 11.48 4.91
C ILE A 135 -2.35 10.37 4.97
N GLU A 136 -2.30 9.42 4.08
CA GLU A 136 -3.28 8.34 4.04
C GLU A 136 -2.57 6.98 4.20
N GLY A 137 -2.18 6.70 5.45
CA GLY A 137 -1.68 5.42 5.95
C GLY A 137 -0.60 4.76 5.08
N THR A 138 -0.68 3.45 5.00
CA THR A 138 0.21 2.62 4.15
C THR A 138 -0.22 2.65 2.68
N GLY A 139 -1.44 3.12 2.35
CA GLY A 139 -1.88 3.31 0.97
C GLY A 139 -0.95 4.26 0.20
N ASP A 140 -0.57 5.36 0.84
CA ASP A 140 0.38 6.32 0.25
C ASP A 140 1.83 6.16 0.74
N ASN A 141 2.14 5.17 1.58
CA ASN A 141 3.50 4.97 2.10
C ASN A 141 3.87 3.48 2.08
N VAL A 142 4.48 3.04 0.99
CA VAL A 142 4.93 1.67 0.80
C VAL A 142 6.37 1.53 1.28
N TYR A 143 6.59 0.78 2.36
CA TYR A 143 7.94 0.47 2.83
C TYR A 143 8.62 -0.55 1.92
N ASP A 144 9.86 -0.27 1.55
CA ASP A 144 10.73 -1.15 0.78
C ASP A 144 11.86 -1.66 1.70
N PRO A 145 11.72 -2.87 2.25
CA PRO A 145 12.72 -3.41 3.17
C PRO A 145 14.08 -3.67 2.52
N ALA A 146 14.09 -3.91 1.21
CA ALA A 146 15.33 -4.18 0.50
C ALA A 146 16.20 -2.92 0.34
N ARG A 147 15.57 -1.75 0.33
CA ARG A 147 16.25 -0.45 0.18
C ARG A 147 16.24 0.39 1.45
N ASP A 148 15.56 -0.05 2.49
CA ASP A 148 15.34 0.70 3.73
C ASP A 148 14.82 2.12 3.45
N LEU A 149 13.73 2.21 2.68
CA LEU A 149 13.08 3.47 2.34
C LEU A 149 11.57 3.33 2.17
N PHE A 150 10.86 4.47 2.23
CA PHE A 150 9.46 4.56 1.81
C PHE A 150 9.35 5.13 0.41
N TRP A 151 8.57 4.44 -0.43
CA TRP A 151 7.99 5.02 -1.64
C TRP A 151 6.68 5.70 -1.23
N SER A 152 6.62 7.02 -1.29
CA SER A 152 5.48 7.77 -0.77
C SER A 152 4.78 8.59 -1.85
N GLY A 153 3.47 8.36 -1.99
CA GLY A 153 2.61 9.04 -2.94
C GLY A 153 2.24 10.46 -2.48
N TYR A 154 2.11 11.38 -3.42
CA TYR A 154 1.57 12.72 -3.17
C TYR A 154 0.88 13.30 -4.39
N THR A 155 0.10 14.38 -4.16
CA THR A 155 -0.50 15.14 -5.24
C THR A 155 0.16 16.51 -5.42
N HIS A 156 0.31 16.94 -6.68
CA HIS A 156 0.89 18.23 -7.01
C HIS A 156 -0.03 19.44 -6.78
N THR A 157 -1.33 19.22 -6.60
CA THR A 157 -2.30 20.32 -6.52
C THR A 157 -2.50 20.76 -5.07
N ALA A 158 -1.73 21.74 -4.65
CA ALA A 158 -2.09 22.55 -3.50
C ALA A 158 -3.37 23.35 -3.83
N GLY A 159 -4.48 23.02 -3.21
CA GLY A 159 -5.51 24.00 -2.91
C GLY A 159 -6.65 24.24 -3.90
N ARG A 160 -7.07 23.30 -4.75
CA ARG A 160 -8.39 23.38 -5.42
C ARG A 160 -9.12 22.05 -5.37
N HIS A 161 -10.44 22.11 -5.12
CA HIS A 161 -11.39 21.03 -4.93
C HIS A 161 -11.62 20.09 -6.14
N ASN A 162 -10.68 19.97 -7.04
CA ASN A 162 -10.76 19.02 -8.13
C ASN A 162 -9.91 17.80 -7.79
N ALA A 163 -10.58 16.72 -7.48
CA ALA A 163 -10.15 15.31 -7.43
C ALA A 163 -8.76 15.04 -8.05
N ALA A 164 -7.73 15.57 -7.41
CA ALA A 164 -6.36 15.30 -7.82
C ALA A 164 -6.04 13.85 -7.44
N ALA A 165 -5.36 13.16 -8.30
CA ALA A 165 -4.74 11.91 -7.95
C ALA A 165 -3.73 12.15 -6.83
N GLY A 166 -3.63 11.20 -5.88
CA GLY A 166 -2.79 11.32 -4.70
C GLY A 166 -3.43 12.15 -3.60
N ARG A 167 -3.47 11.60 -2.43
CA ARG A 167 -4.24 12.15 -1.31
C ARG A 167 -3.37 12.73 -0.21
N SER A 168 -2.10 12.33 -0.17
CA SER A 168 -1.14 12.83 0.81
C SER A 168 -0.45 14.11 0.36
N ASP A 169 0.03 14.88 1.33
CA ASP A 169 0.82 16.09 1.14
C ASP A 169 2.32 15.76 1.25
N GLN A 170 3.12 16.26 0.33
CA GLN A 170 4.58 16.01 0.35
C GLN A 170 5.25 16.47 1.66
N ARG A 171 4.69 17.43 2.38
CA ARG A 171 5.20 17.84 3.70
C ARG A 171 5.07 16.74 4.75
N ALA A 172 4.08 15.85 4.64
CA ALA A 172 3.97 14.69 5.52
C ALA A 172 5.14 13.71 5.36
N HIS A 173 5.74 13.64 4.18
CA HIS A 173 6.89 12.77 3.91
C HIS A 173 8.13 13.18 4.72
N SER A 174 8.36 14.49 4.86
CA SER A 174 9.45 14.99 5.73
C SER A 174 9.19 14.67 7.20
N ALA A 175 7.94 14.76 7.66
CA ALA A 175 7.58 14.40 9.02
C ALA A 175 7.74 12.88 9.25
N LEU A 176 7.33 12.05 8.31
CA LEU A 176 7.52 10.59 8.34
C LEU A 176 9.02 10.24 8.44
N GLN A 177 9.85 10.84 7.59
CA GLN A 177 11.31 10.66 7.62
C GLN A 177 11.93 11.10 8.95
N GLN A 178 11.48 12.23 9.50
CA GLN A 178 11.97 12.72 10.81
C GLN A 178 11.60 11.76 11.95
N LEU A 179 10.39 11.22 11.94
CA LEU A 179 9.92 10.30 12.98
C LEU A 179 10.62 8.94 12.91
N THR A 180 10.67 8.35 11.72
CA THR A 180 11.16 6.98 11.52
C THR A 180 12.67 6.90 11.31
N GLY A 181 13.28 7.97 10.82
CA GLY A 181 14.67 7.95 10.35
C GLY A 181 14.89 7.19 9.05
N VAL A 182 13.81 6.79 8.38
CA VAL A 182 13.84 6.09 7.08
C VAL A 182 13.72 7.12 5.97
N ASP A 183 14.51 6.96 4.91
CA ASP A 183 14.42 7.84 3.74
C ASP A 183 13.08 7.72 3.06
N VAL A 184 12.55 8.84 2.58
CA VAL A 184 11.28 8.90 1.86
C VAL A 184 11.48 9.43 0.44
N VAL A 185 11.10 8.63 -0.54
CA VAL A 185 11.09 9.01 -1.95
C VAL A 185 9.68 9.43 -2.35
N SER A 186 9.48 10.73 -2.47
CA SER A 186 8.17 11.29 -2.85
C SER A 186 7.90 11.10 -4.34
N LEU A 187 6.78 10.47 -4.66
CA LEU A 187 6.35 10.13 -6.02
C LEU A 187 4.97 10.73 -6.31
N ALA A 188 4.88 11.54 -7.36
CA ALA A 188 3.61 12.14 -7.76
C ALA A 188 2.73 11.11 -8.46
N VAL A 189 1.56 10.83 -7.89
CA VAL A 189 0.57 9.87 -8.39
C VAL A 189 -0.26 10.51 -9.52
N LYS A 190 -0.75 9.70 -10.46
CA LYS A 190 -1.53 10.13 -11.62
C LYS A 190 -2.86 9.39 -11.69
N ARG A 191 -3.97 10.12 -11.91
CA ARG A 191 -5.31 9.55 -12.14
C ARG A 191 -5.31 8.53 -13.29
N PRO A 192 -6.16 7.49 -13.22
CA PRO A 192 -7.23 7.26 -12.24
C PRO A 192 -6.75 6.69 -10.89
N PHE A 193 -5.47 6.34 -10.78
CA PHE A 193 -4.87 5.88 -9.53
C PHE A 193 -4.72 7.05 -8.55
N PHE A 194 -4.79 6.78 -7.25
CA PHE A 194 -4.91 7.81 -6.22
C PHE A 194 -3.99 7.59 -5.01
N HIS A 195 -3.59 6.36 -4.70
CA HIS A 195 -2.54 5.99 -3.75
C HIS A 195 -1.36 5.36 -4.47
N ILE A 196 -0.17 5.44 -3.89
CA ILE A 196 1.03 4.87 -4.51
C ILE A 196 0.98 3.34 -4.55
N ASP A 197 0.38 2.69 -3.56
CA ASP A 197 0.22 1.23 -3.48
C ASP A 197 -0.63 0.64 -4.62
N THR A 198 -1.42 1.48 -5.30
CA THR A 198 -2.17 1.07 -6.50
C THR A 198 -1.30 1.01 -7.76
N SER A 199 -0.09 1.59 -7.70
CA SER A 199 0.84 1.71 -8.84
C SER A 199 2.23 1.15 -8.56
N LEU A 200 2.55 0.84 -7.29
CA LEU A 200 3.83 0.31 -6.87
C LEU A 200 3.66 -0.67 -5.70
N GLY A 201 4.12 -1.90 -5.88
CA GLY A 201 4.25 -2.90 -4.83
C GLY A 201 5.72 -3.28 -4.63
N ALA A 202 6.22 -3.22 -3.39
CA ALA A 202 7.58 -3.62 -3.05
C ALA A 202 7.60 -5.10 -2.62
N LEU A 203 8.56 -5.85 -3.14
CA LEU A 203 8.74 -7.25 -2.82
C LEU A 203 9.97 -7.47 -1.93
N SER A 204 9.93 -8.51 -1.09
CA SER A 204 10.92 -8.79 -0.04
C SER A 204 12.38 -8.86 -0.51
N ARG A 205 12.63 -9.26 -1.76
CA ARG A 205 13.97 -9.38 -2.35
C ARG A 205 14.37 -8.19 -3.22
N GLY A 206 13.63 -7.06 -3.11
CA GLY A 206 13.95 -5.80 -3.76
C GLY A 206 13.45 -5.61 -5.17
N HIS A 207 12.60 -6.52 -5.67
CA HIS A 207 11.88 -6.26 -6.90
C HIS A 207 10.70 -5.34 -6.62
N LEU A 208 10.38 -4.48 -7.58
CA LEU A 208 9.22 -3.59 -7.56
C LEU A 208 8.26 -4.00 -8.68
N VAL A 209 7.01 -4.24 -8.33
CA VAL A 209 5.91 -4.44 -9.27
C VAL A 209 5.29 -3.07 -9.54
N VAL A 210 5.41 -2.55 -10.76
CA VAL A 210 5.13 -1.13 -11.04
C VAL A 210 4.32 -0.95 -12.31
N TYR A 211 3.25 -0.16 -12.21
CA TYR A 211 2.55 0.41 -13.35
C TYR A 211 2.95 1.87 -13.55
N LYS A 212 3.74 2.13 -14.58
CA LYS A 212 4.24 3.48 -14.89
C LYS A 212 3.14 4.50 -15.20
N GLY A 213 1.99 4.04 -15.70
CA GLY A 213 0.83 4.90 -16.03
C GLY A 213 0.14 5.50 -14.83
N GLY A 214 0.34 4.95 -13.61
CA GLY A 214 -0.21 5.46 -12.35
C GLY A 214 0.64 6.53 -11.67
N MET A 215 1.79 6.90 -12.25
CA MET A 215 2.66 7.96 -11.76
C MET A 215 2.86 9.03 -12.80
N GLN A 216 3.19 10.25 -12.35
CA GLN A 216 3.69 11.28 -13.26
C GLN A 216 5.04 10.85 -13.86
N PRO A 217 5.35 11.20 -15.13
CA PRO A 217 6.58 10.75 -15.79
C PRO A 217 7.86 11.05 -15.01
N LEU A 218 7.96 12.23 -14.40
CA LEU A 218 9.11 12.61 -13.58
C LEU A 218 9.20 11.79 -12.29
N ALA A 219 8.09 11.38 -11.70
CA ALA A 219 8.08 10.52 -10.50
C ALA A 219 8.59 9.12 -10.86
N TYR A 220 8.15 8.56 -11.98
CA TYR A 220 8.67 7.28 -12.47
C TYR A 220 10.19 7.34 -12.73
N GLN A 221 10.68 8.40 -13.41
CA GLN A 221 12.11 8.58 -13.63
C GLN A 221 12.88 8.70 -12.31
N LYS A 222 12.35 9.46 -11.33
CA LYS A 222 12.95 9.60 -9.99
C LYS A 222 13.06 8.24 -9.28
N MET A 223 12.06 7.38 -9.38
CA MET A 223 12.10 6.02 -8.82
C MET A 223 13.22 5.19 -9.46
N ILE A 224 13.32 5.19 -10.79
CA ILE A 224 14.38 4.46 -11.53
C ILE A 224 15.76 4.99 -11.17
N SER A 225 15.95 6.32 -11.19
CA SER A 225 17.23 6.95 -10.86
C SER A 225 17.65 6.66 -9.42
N ASN A 226 16.72 6.71 -8.45
CA ASN A 226 17.03 6.37 -7.07
C ASN A 226 17.56 4.94 -6.93
N ALA A 227 16.95 3.96 -7.61
CA ALA A 227 17.40 2.59 -7.60
C ALA A 227 18.79 2.42 -8.27
N PHE A 228 19.03 3.12 -9.37
CA PHE A 228 20.32 3.10 -10.05
C PHE A 228 21.42 3.82 -9.25
N ASP A 229 21.17 5.07 -8.85
CA ASP A 229 22.19 5.93 -8.25
C ASP A 229 22.62 5.45 -6.85
N ARG A 230 21.66 4.98 -6.05
CA ARG A 230 21.91 4.54 -4.67
C ARG A 230 22.37 3.09 -4.57
N PHE A 231 21.82 2.21 -5.41
CA PHE A 231 21.99 0.76 -5.30
C PHE A 231 22.72 0.15 -6.50
N GLY A 232 22.95 0.93 -7.56
CA GLY A 232 23.61 0.49 -8.78
C GLY A 232 22.83 -0.56 -9.56
N LEU A 233 21.51 -0.60 -9.36
CA LEU A 233 20.64 -1.59 -9.98
C LEU A 233 20.17 -1.11 -11.35
N LYS A 234 20.29 -1.95 -12.38
CA LYS A 234 19.69 -1.69 -13.67
C LYS A 234 18.19 -1.99 -13.62
N ARG A 235 17.44 -1.33 -14.50
CA ARG A 235 15.97 -1.42 -14.53
C ARG A 235 15.44 -2.85 -14.59
N ASP A 236 16.02 -3.69 -15.43
CA ASP A 236 15.63 -5.09 -15.63
C ASP A 236 16.00 -6.01 -14.45
N GLU A 237 16.89 -5.57 -13.58
CA GLU A 237 17.29 -6.32 -12.38
C GLU A 237 16.25 -6.25 -11.28
N PHE A 238 15.55 -5.12 -11.13
CA PHE A 238 14.62 -4.90 -10.02
C PHE A 238 13.17 -4.64 -10.43
N LEU A 239 12.89 -4.26 -11.69
CA LEU A 239 11.58 -3.82 -12.09
C LEU A 239 10.77 -4.93 -12.74
N ILE A 240 9.54 -5.11 -12.29
CA ILE A 240 8.52 -5.95 -12.91
C ILE A 240 7.40 -5.00 -13.37
N GLU A 241 7.41 -4.65 -14.65
CA GLU A 241 6.42 -3.73 -15.21
C GLU A 241 5.05 -4.40 -15.34
N VAL A 242 4.02 -3.67 -14.99
CA VAL A 242 2.62 -4.09 -15.07
C VAL A 242 1.98 -3.51 -16.33
N SER A 243 1.19 -4.31 -17.04
CA SER A 243 0.39 -3.86 -18.18
C SER A 243 -0.78 -2.98 -17.72
N GLU A 244 -1.37 -2.22 -18.63
CA GLU A 244 -2.57 -1.43 -18.34
C GLU A 244 -3.76 -2.33 -17.92
N GLU A 245 -3.90 -3.48 -18.55
CA GLU A 245 -4.94 -4.46 -18.22
C GLU A 245 -4.80 -5.00 -16.79
N ASP A 246 -3.58 -5.38 -16.39
CA ASP A 246 -3.34 -5.86 -15.03
C ASP A 246 -3.40 -4.73 -14.00
N ALA A 247 -2.99 -3.52 -14.37
CA ALA A 247 -3.12 -2.35 -13.50
C ALA A 247 -4.59 -2.01 -13.20
N ALA A 248 -5.48 -2.16 -14.19
CA ALA A 248 -6.93 -2.02 -13.99
C ALA A 248 -7.50 -3.06 -13.00
N LYS A 249 -6.81 -4.18 -12.80
CA LYS A 249 -7.12 -5.21 -11.80
C LYS A 249 -6.38 -4.99 -10.47
N TYR A 250 -5.71 -3.85 -10.29
CA TYR A 250 -4.93 -3.51 -9.10
C TYR A 250 -3.75 -4.44 -8.82
N ALA A 251 -3.05 -4.89 -9.85
CA ALA A 251 -1.91 -5.81 -9.75
C ALA A 251 -0.79 -5.34 -8.80
N CYS A 252 -0.58 -4.02 -8.67
CA CYS A 252 0.43 -3.45 -7.76
C CYS A 252 -0.01 -3.44 -6.29
N ASN A 253 -1.32 -3.54 -6.03
CA ASN A 253 -1.90 -3.54 -4.69
C ASN A 253 -1.82 -4.93 -4.07
N LEU A 254 -0.61 -5.33 -3.73
CA LEU A 254 -0.22 -6.68 -3.31
C LEU A 254 0.41 -6.70 -1.90
N ARG A 255 0.53 -7.89 -1.32
CA ARG A 255 1.37 -8.14 -0.14
C ARG A 255 2.41 -9.20 -0.44
N CYS A 256 3.59 -9.02 0.15
CA CYS A 256 4.66 -10.01 0.11
C CYS A 256 4.86 -10.59 1.52
N VAL A 257 4.63 -11.90 1.67
CA VAL A 257 4.84 -12.63 2.92
C VAL A 257 6.01 -13.58 2.70
N GLY A 258 7.14 -13.28 3.30
CA GLY A 258 8.39 -13.99 3.00
C GLY A 258 8.72 -13.95 1.51
N ASN A 259 8.63 -15.08 0.83
CA ASN A 259 8.87 -15.19 -0.61
C ASN A 259 7.59 -15.43 -1.43
N THR A 260 6.42 -15.23 -0.82
CA THR A 260 5.11 -15.42 -1.45
C THR A 260 4.46 -14.06 -1.70
N VAL A 261 4.10 -13.79 -2.95
CA VAL A 261 3.35 -12.60 -3.37
C VAL A 261 1.86 -12.96 -3.43
N ILE A 262 1.06 -12.26 -2.64
CA ILE A 262 -0.40 -12.36 -2.65
C ILE A 262 -0.93 -11.14 -3.40
N MET A 263 -1.71 -11.38 -4.44
CA MET A 263 -2.20 -10.33 -5.33
C MET A 263 -3.58 -10.68 -5.93
N PRO A 264 -4.30 -9.71 -6.52
CA PRO A 264 -5.56 -10.02 -7.21
C PRO A 264 -5.33 -10.93 -8.42
N GLU A 265 -6.41 -11.43 -9.00
CA GLU A 265 -6.35 -12.18 -10.25
C GLU A 265 -5.81 -11.32 -11.37
N VAL A 266 -4.64 -11.68 -11.89
CA VAL A 266 -3.91 -10.98 -12.95
C VAL A 266 -3.55 -11.94 -14.08
N SER A 267 -2.99 -11.43 -15.18
CA SER A 267 -2.55 -12.25 -16.29
C SER A 267 -1.51 -13.31 -15.89
N ASN A 268 -1.52 -14.43 -16.58
CA ASN A 268 -0.49 -15.46 -16.39
C ASN A 268 0.91 -14.93 -16.71
N GLU A 269 1.03 -14.03 -17.70
CA GLU A 269 2.29 -13.40 -18.06
C GLU A 269 2.92 -12.66 -16.87
N LEU A 270 2.15 -11.83 -16.16
CA LEU A 270 2.65 -11.12 -14.99
C LEU A 270 3.04 -12.09 -13.88
N GLN A 271 2.22 -13.12 -13.62
CA GLN A 271 2.53 -14.14 -12.62
C GLN A 271 3.85 -14.85 -12.93
N GLU A 272 4.07 -15.27 -14.19
CA GLU A 272 5.31 -15.93 -14.61
C GLU A 272 6.53 -15.01 -14.48
N ARG A 273 6.40 -13.72 -14.77
CA ARG A 273 7.48 -12.74 -14.60
C ARG A 273 7.86 -12.58 -13.12
N ILE A 274 6.88 -12.61 -12.21
CA ILE A 274 7.12 -12.59 -10.76
C ILE A 274 7.78 -13.90 -10.32
N ARG A 275 7.29 -15.05 -10.79
CA ARG A 275 7.89 -16.38 -10.50
C ARG A 275 9.32 -16.49 -11.01
N ALA A 276 9.61 -15.95 -12.19
CA ALA A 276 10.97 -15.93 -12.77
C ALA A 276 11.98 -15.14 -11.91
N LYS A 277 11.49 -14.23 -11.04
CA LYS A 277 12.31 -13.52 -10.04
C LYS A 277 12.45 -14.32 -8.71
N GLY A 278 11.95 -15.55 -8.66
CA GLY A 278 12.11 -16.48 -7.55
C GLY A 278 11.05 -16.34 -6.47
N TYR A 279 9.89 -15.76 -6.75
CA TYR A 279 8.75 -15.69 -5.82
C TYR A 279 7.73 -16.78 -6.10
N GLN A 280 7.00 -17.18 -5.06
CA GLN A 280 5.72 -17.85 -5.20
C GLN A 280 4.63 -16.81 -5.43
N VAL A 281 3.59 -17.16 -6.19
CA VAL A 281 2.48 -16.24 -6.48
C VAL A 281 1.16 -16.92 -6.14
N ILE A 282 0.40 -16.31 -5.26
CA ILE A 282 -0.98 -16.67 -4.93
C ILE A 282 -1.88 -15.55 -5.41
N THR A 283 -2.82 -15.89 -6.29
CA THR A 283 -3.83 -14.94 -6.74
C THR A 283 -5.17 -15.22 -6.08
N THR A 284 -5.96 -14.17 -5.83
CA THR A 284 -7.29 -14.28 -5.24
C THR A 284 -8.26 -13.31 -5.89
N ASN A 285 -9.52 -13.74 -6.03
CA ASN A 285 -10.57 -12.86 -6.53
C ASN A 285 -10.94 -11.81 -5.47
N LEU A 286 -10.78 -10.53 -5.81
CA LEU A 286 -11.15 -9.37 -5.00
C LEU A 286 -11.97 -8.36 -5.80
N SER A 287 -12.71 -8.83 -6.81
CA SER A 287 -13.45 -7.97 -7.73
C SER A 287 -14.40 -6.99 -7.05
N GLN A 288 -15.01 -7.39 -5.92
CA GLN A 288 -15.94 -6.51 -5.19
C GLN A 288 -15.23 -5.31 -4.55
N PHE A 289 -13.98 -5.47 -4.12
CA PHE A 289 -13.17 -4.39 -3.55
C PHE A 289 -12.48 -3.54 -4.63
N ILE A 290 -12.08 -4.16 -5.74
CA ILE A 290 -11.54 -3.46 -6.90
C ILE A 290 -12.55 -2.43 -7.45
N TYR A 291 -13.84 -2.70 -7.38
CA TYR A 291 -14.89 -1.74 -7.71
C TYR A 291 -14.88 -0.47 -6.85
N SER A 292 -14.34 -0.52 -5.63
CA SER A 292 -14.12 0.68 -4.80
C SER A 292 -12.71 1.25 -4.93
N GLY A 293 -11.83 0.57 -5.66
CA GLY A 293 -10.47 1.03 -5.88
C GLY A 293 -9.45 0.49 -4.87
N GLY A 294 -9.66 -0.71 -4.31
CA GLY A 294 -8.71 -1.35 -3.41
C GLY A 294 -8.59 -2.86 -3.65
N SER A 295 -7.50 -3.46 -3.18
CA SER A 295 -7.22 -4.89 -3.30
C SER A 295 -6.46 -5.40 -2.07
N VAL A 296 -5.54 -6.34 -2.22
CA VAL A 296 -4.85 -7.04 -1.14
C VAL A 296 -4.18 -6.09 -0.13
N HIS A 297 -3.41 -5.12 -0.61
CA HIS A 297 -2.71 -4.18 0.28
C HIS A 297 -3.68 -3.29 1.03
N CYS A 298 -4.64 -2.69 0.33
CA CYS A 298 -5.65 -1.81 0.93
C CYS A 298 -6.49 -2.51 2.01
N LEU A 299 -6.78 -3.80 1.85
CA LEU A 299 -7.57 -4.60 2.81
C LEU A 299 -6.80 -5.02 4.06
N THR A 300 -5.52 -4.63 4.19
CA THR A 300 -4.64 -5.08 5.26
C THR A 300 -3.73 -3.97 5.76
N ASN A 301 -3.52 -3.88 7.08
CA ASN A 301 -2.57 -2.96 7.67
C ASN A 301 -1.57 -3.72 8.53
N ASN A 302 -0.27 -3.57 8.25
CA ASN A 302 0.76 -4.23 9.04
C ASN A 302 0.94 -3.52 10.39
N LEU A 303 0.65 -4.22 11.49
CA LEU A 303 0.72 -3.67 12.84
C LEU A 303 2.12 -3.66 13.43
N ASN A 304 3.06 -4.42 12.87
CA ASN A 304 4.39 -4.61 13.41
C ASN A 304 5.50 -4.51 12.35
N GLU A 305 5.30 -3.63 11.35
CA GLU A 305 6.31 -3.36 10.33
C GLU A 305 7.62 -2.91 10.97
N GLN A 306 8.68 -3.64 10.71
CA GLN A 306 10.00 -3.37 11.26
C GLN A 306 10.94 -2.84 10.20
N ARG A 307 11.81 -1.95 10.63
CA ARG A 307 12.88 -1.44 9.78
C ARG A 307 13.93 -2.52 9.53
N VAL A 308 14.31 -2.68 8.27
CA VAL A 308 15.46 -3.50 7.85
C VAL A 308 16.62 -2.55 7.61
N TYR A 309 17.45 -2.35 8.64
CA TYR A 309 18.58 -1.42 8.61
C TYR A 309 19.57 -1.76 7.50
N GLY A 310 19.85 -0.77 6.65
CA GLY A 310 20.80 -0.91 5.57
C GLY A 310 20.31 -1.65 4.33
N GLY A 311 19.09 -2.19 4.36
CA GLY A 311 18.51 -2.95 3.25
C GLY A 311 19.15 -4.33 3.03
N ILE A 312 18.54 -5.12 2.12
CA ILE A 312 18.99 -6.50 1.83
C ILE A 312 20.10 -6.53 0.76
N PHE A 313 20.20 -5.49 -0.08
CA PHE A 313 21.13 -5.47 -1.20
C PHE A 313 22.61 -5.20 -0.84
N ILE A 314 22.90 -4.89 0.43
CA ILE A 314 24.25 -4.44 0.84
C ILE A 314 25.22 -5.63 0.97
N GLU A 315 24.73 -6.87 1.12
CA GLU A 315 25.62 -8.02 1.38
C GLU A 315 26.19 -8.70 0.12
N GLU A 316 25.74 -8.40 -1.10
CA GLU A 316 26.15 -9.13 -2.31
C GLU A 316 26.92 -8.31 -3.37
N LYS A 317 27.42 -7.13 -3.08
CA LYS A 317 28.38 -6.51 -4.01
C LYS A 317 29.76 -7.12 -3.81
N PRO A 318 30.32 -7.86 -4.81
CA PRO A 318 31.74 -8.18 -4.78
C PRO A 318 32.50 -6.85 -4.64
N LYS A 319 33.35 -6.76 -3.63
CA LYS A 319 34.28 -5.63 -3.47
C LYS A 319 34.93 -5.42 -4.85
N ARG A 320 34.71 -4.26 -5.45
CA ARG A 320 35.52 -3.87 -6.61
C ARG A 320 36.95 -3.92 -6.13
N VAL A 321 37.66 -4.94 -6.60
CA VAL A 321 39.11 -4.99 -6.48
C VAL A 321 39.61 -3.78 -7.24
N GLY A 322 40.07 -2.77 -6.53
CA GLY A 322 40.73 -1.61 -7.11
C GLY A 322 41.88 -2.15 -7.94
N LEU A 323 41.85 -1.93 -9.25
CA LEU A 323 43.09 -1.96 -10.04
C LEU A 323 43.95 -0.81 -9.51
N GLU A 324 44.89 -1.11 -8.62
CA GLU A 324 46.04 -0.28 -8.43
C GLU A 324 46.83 -0.31 -9.75
N LEU A 325 46.73 0.77 -10.49
CA LEU A 325 47.70 1.07 -11.54
C LEU A 325 49.01 1.39 -10.83
N ALA A 326 49.92 0.40 -10.78
CA ALA A 326 51.34 0.67 -10.50
C ALA A 326 51.90 1.50 -11.66
N ILE A 327 52.34 2.73 -11.35
CA ILE A 327 53.23 3.53 -12.18
C ILE A 327 54.65 3.21 -11.74
#